data_6eceb211f5a0a78deca8a06287813a55
#
_entry.id   6eceb211f5a0a78deca8a06287813a55
#
_cell.length_a   1.000
_cell.length_b   1.000
_cell.length_c   1.000
_cell.angle_alpha   90.00
_cell.angle_beta   90.00
_cell.angle_gamma   90.00
#
_symmetry.space_group_name_H-M   'P 1'
#
loop_
_entity.id
_entity.type
_entity.pdbx_description
1 polymer ?
#
loop_
_entity_poly.entity_id
_entity_poly.type
_entity_poly.pdbx_seq_one_letter_code
_entity_poly.pdbx_strand_id
1 'polypeptide(L)'
;MSDAIAWNRGGLAPGAEQDAVVKGITGEIADKGFIVANMDKVVNWARTGSLWPMTFGLACCAVEMIHAYMPRYDLDRFGIIPRASPRQSDVMIVAGTLTNKMAPALRKVYDQMPEPRWVISMGSCANGGGYYHYSYSVVRGCDRVVPVDIYVPGCPPTAEALVYGIMQLQKKIRRTGTILRG
;
A
#
# COMPACT_ATOMS: atom_id res chain seq x y z
N MET A 1 -19.31 -19.88 -12.87
CA MET A 1 -20.11 -18.66 -12.89
C MET A 1 -19.17 -17.54 -12.48
N SER A 2 -18.70 -16.83 -13.49
CA SER A 2 -17.67 -15.81 -13.44
C SER A 2 -18.34 -14.47 -13.68
N ASP A 3 -18.53 -13.67 -12.64
CA ASP A 3 -18.95 -12.29 -12.84
C ASP A 3 -17.73 -11.39 -12.59
N ALA A 4 -17.08 -11.09 -13.71
CA ALA A 4 -16.07 -10.08 -13.78
C ALA A 4 -16.72 -8.72 -13.51
N ILE A 5 -16.28 -8.06 -12.45
CA ILE A 5 -16.60 -6.65 -12.20
C ILE A 5 -15.91 -5.83 -13.29
N ALA A 6 -16.65 -5.51 -14.33
CA ALA A 6 -16.20 -4.61 -15.37
C ALA A 6 -16.14 -3.19 -14.82
N TRP A 7 -14.94 -2.66 -14.63
CA TRP A 7 -14.74 -1.23 -14.43
C TRP A 7 -15.14 -0.50 -15.70
N ASN A 8 -16.27 0.17 -15.63
CA ASN A 8 -16.81 0.98 -16.73
C ASN A 8 -15.88 2.20 -16.96
N ARG A 9 -14.99 2.08 -17.96
CA ARG A 9 -14.31 3.25 -18.52
C ARG A 9 -15.31 3.98 -19.40
N GLY A 10 -16.01 4.94 -18.85
CA GLY A 10 -16.87 5.84 -19.61
C GLY A 10 -16.04 6.63 -20.62
N GLY A 11 -15.92 6.12 -21.82
CA GLY A 11 -15.41 6.86 -22.96
C GLY A 11 -16.50 7.82 -23.43
N LEU A 12 -16.29 9.11 -23.20
CA LEU A 12 -17.08 10.16 -23.87
C LEU A 12 -16.62 10.22 -25.33
N ALA A 13 -17.57 10.06 -26.25
CA ALA A 13 -17.33 10.27 -27.67
C ALA A 13 -17.07 11.79 -27.93
N PRO A 14 -16.05 12.16 -28.75
CA PRO A 14 -15.73 13.55 -28.99
C PRO A 14 -16.70 14.20 -29.95
N GLY A 15 -17.45 15.18 -29.47
CA GLY A 15 -18.18 16.13 -30.30
C GLY A 15 -17.39 17.44 -30.46
N ALA A 16 -17.42 18.04 -31.65
CA ALA A 16 -16.60 19.21 -32.00
C ALA A 16 -16.77 20.45 -31.06
N GLU A 17 -17.88 20.55 -30.35
CA GLU A 17 -18.12 21.60 -29.35
C GLU A 17 -17.38 21.33 -28.01
N GLN A 18 -17.07 20.08 -27.74
CA GLN A 18 -16.28 19.65 -26.54
C GLN A 18 -14.80 19.98 -26.72
N ASP A 19 -14.29 20.00 -27.96
CA ASP A 19 -12.86 20.27 -28.22
C ASP A 19 -12.49 21.73 -27.95
N ALA A 20 -13.42 22.69 -28.12
CA ALA A 20 -13.18 24.11 -27.82
C ALA A 20 -13.18 24.34 -26.28
N VAL A 21 -14.10 23.71 -25.57
CA VAL A 21 -14.18 23.77 -24.09
C VAL A 21 -12.99 23.08 -23.48
N VAL A 22 -12.59 21.90 -24.02
CA VAL A 22 -11.41 21.16 -23.59
C VAL A 22 -10.13 21.96 -23.83
N LYS A 23 -9.98 22.66 -24.96
CA LYS A 23 -8.83 23.54 -25.24
C LYS A 23 -8.76 24.78 -24.34
N GLY A 24 -9.90 25.36 -23.97
CA GLY A 24 -9.94 26.44 -22.99
C GLY A 24 -9.54 25.97 -21.59
N ILE A 25 -10.07 24.84 -21.17
CA ILE A 25 -9.77 24.23 -19.87
C ILE A 25 -8.33 23.71 -19.83
N THR A 26 -7.78 23.16 -20.92
CA THR A 26 -6.40 22.67 -20.95
C THR A 26 -5.37 23.78 -20.83
N GLY A 27 -5.65 25.01 -21.30
CA GLY A 27 -4.77 26.19 -21.12
C GLY A 27 -4.69 26.60 -19.65
N GLU A 28 -5.82 26.75 -18.96
CA GLU A 28 -5.83 27.04 -17.51
C GLU A 28 -5.37 25.90 -16.62
N ILE A 29 -5.64 24.65 -17.03
CA ILE A 29 -5.16 23.45 -16.30
C ILE A 29 -3.67 23.24 -16.51
N ALA A 30 -3.07 23.66 -17.64
CA ALA A 30 -1.64 23.53 -17.87
C ALA A 30 -0.83 24.32 -16.82
N ASP A 31 -1.21 25.56 -16.53
CA ASP A 31 -0.55 26.36 -15.50
C ASP A 31 -0.85 25.86 -14.08
N LYS A 32 -2.11 25.55 -13.79
CA LYS A 32 -2.49 24.94 -12.50
C LYS A 32 -1.94 23.52 -12.36
N GLY A 33 -1.88 22.76 -13.44
CA GLY A 33 -1.32 21.42 -13.50
C GLY A 33 0.18 21.37 -13.16
N PHE A 34 0.95 22.37 -13.58
CA PHE A 34 2.36 22.51 -13.22
C PHE A 34 2.54 22.76 -11.71
N ILE A 35 1.73 23.62 -11.10
CA ILE A 35 1.76 23.88 -9.66
C ILE A 35 1.37 22.63 -8.89
N VAL A 36 0.29 21.94 -9.27
CA VAL A 36 -0.18 20.70 -8.63
C VAL A 36 0.86 19.60 -8.76
N ALA A 37 1.48 19.42 -9.93
CA ALA A 37 2.53 18.41 -10.12
C ALA A 37 3.79 18.69 -9.28
N ASN A 38 4.14 19.96 -9.06
CA ASN A 38 5.25 20.32 -8.18
C ASN A 38 4.89 20.12 -6.70
N MET A 39 3.67 20.47 -6.29
CA MET A 39 3.18 20.20 -4.94
C MET A 39 3.10 18.70 -4.66
N ASP A 40 2.66 17.88 -5.62
CA ASP A 40 2.68 16.40 -5.50
C ASP A 40 4.10 15.87 -5.23
N LYS A 41 5.11 16.41 -5.90
CA LYS A 41 6.50 16.03 -5.66
C LYS A 41 6.96 16.35 -4.24
N VAL A 42 6.62 17.54 -3.74
CA VAL A 42 6.96 17.96 -2.38
C VAL A 42 6.22 17.12 -1.34
N VAL A 43 4.93 16.90 -1.52
CA VAL A 43 4.11 16.08 -0.61
C VAL A 43 4.59 14.63 -0.62
N ASN A 44 4.87 14.05 -1.78
CA ASN A 44 5.38 12.68 -1.89
C ASN A 44 6.80 12.53 -1.33
N TRP A 45 7.64 13.55 -1.46
CA TRP A 45 8.95 13.60 -0.80
C TRP A 45 8.79 13.58 0.74
N ALA A 46 7.92 14.41 1.29
CA ALA A 46 7.63 14.45 2.72
C ALA A 46 7.07 13.11 3.23
N ARG A 47 6.09 12.52 2.51
CA ARG A 47 5.50 11.22 2.85
C ARG A 47 6.52 10.08 2.84
N THR A 48 7.43 10.07 1.84
CA THR A 48 8.45 9.01 1.77
C THR A 48 9.52 9.15 2.86
N GLY A 49 9.73 10.33 3.41
CA GLY A 49 10.63 10.57 4.54
C GLY A 49 10.03 10.27 5.92
N SER A 50 8.71 10.05 5.99
CA SER A 50 7.99 9.77 7.25
C SER A 50 6.86 8.78 6.98
N LEU A 51 7.22 7.51 6.86
CA LEU A 51 6.26 6.40 6.73
C LEU A 51 6.10 5.71 8.08
N TRP A 52 4.89 5.71 8.61
CA TRP A 52 4.61 5.08 9.90
C TRP A 52 3.84 3.78 9.70
N PRO A 53 4.53 2.62 9.79
CA PRO A 53 3.87 1.35 9.56
C PRO A 53 3.07 0.87 10.77
N MET A 54 1.86 0.40 10.50
CA MET A 54 1.10 -0.47 11.37
C MET A 54 1.65 -1.87 11.29
N THR A 55 2.22 -2.36 12.37
CA THR A 55 2.83 -3.69 12.44
C THR A 55 1.77 -4.74 12.77
N PHE A 56 1.21 -5.36 11.72
CA PHE A 56 0.23 -6.43 11.88
C PHE A 56 0.92 -7.79 11.87
N GLY A 57 1.55 -8.12 12.99
CA GLY A 57 2.29 -9.37 13.18
C GLY A 57 1.39 -10.53 13.54
N LEU A 58 1.31 -11.56 12.68
CA LEU A 58 0.44 -12.72 12.84
C LEU A 58 1.18 -14.02 13.16
N ALA A 59 2.44 -14.15 12.67
CA ALA A 59 3.22 -15.38 12.81
C ALA A 59 4.74 -15.09 12.76
N CYS A 60 5.54 -16.06 12.32
CA CYS A 60 7.00 -15.97 12.27
C CYS A 60 7.56 -14.77 11.51
N CYS A 61 6.89 -14.29 10.46
CA CYS A 61 7.31 -13.08 9.73
C CYS A 61 7.34 -11.82 10.62
N ALA A 62 6.55 -11.81 11.71
CA ALA A 62 6.58 -10.71 12.68
C ALA A 62 7.94 -10.58 13.37
N VAL A 63 8.66 -11.68 13.59
CA VAL A 63 10.00 -11.68 14.21
C VAL A 63 10.99 -10.98 13.29
N GLU A 64 10.98 -11.30 12.01
CA GLU A 64 11.84 -10.63 11.03
C GLU A 64 11.45 -9.16 10.83
N MET A 65 10.16 -8.86 10.90
CA MET A 65 9.69 -7.47 10.90
C MET A 65 10.24 -6.70 12.11
N ILE A 66 10.19 -7.28 13.32
CA ILE A 66 10.78 -6.68 14.53
C ILE A 66 12.29 -6.51 14.33
N HIS A 67 12.97 -7.50 13.76
CA HIS A 67 14.41 -7.45 13.50
C HIS A 67 14.81 -6.28 12.60
N ALA A 68 13.97 -5.91 11.64
CA ALA A 68 14.20 -4.75 10.78
C ALA A 68 14.22 -3.40 11.53
N TYR A 69 13.55 -3.31 12.69
CA TYR A 69 13.58 -2.13 13.56
C TYR A 69 14.71 -2.18 14.61
N MET A 70 15.40 -3.31 14.76
CA MET A 70 16.51 -3.44 15.68
C MET A 70 17.77 -2.71 15.19
N PRO A 71 18.78 -2.48 16.06
CA PRO A 71 19.95 -1.64 15.77
C PRO A 71 20.74 -2.00 14.51
N ARG A 72 20.67 -3.27 14.06
CA ARG A 72 21.40 -3.69 12.85
C ARG A 72 20.91 -3.00 11.59
N TYR A 73 19.57 -2.81 11.45
CA TYR A 73 18.95 -2.22 10.26
C TYR A 73 18.43 -0.83 10.51
N ASP A 74 17.93 -0.59 11.71
CA ASP A 74 17.53 0.71 12.24
C ASP A 74 16.66 1.50 11.24
N LEU A 75 15.44 1.03 11.02
CA LEU A 75 14.48 1.69 10.14
C LEU A 75 14.08 3.08 10.63
N ASP A 76 14.25 3.38 11.92
CA ASP A 76 13.95 4.69 12.52
C ASP A 76 14.78 5.80 11.87
N ARG A 77 16.04 5.54 11.50
CA ARG A 77 16.90 6.50 10.78
C ARG A 77 16.37 6.92 9.41
N PHE A 78 15.47 6.11 8.82
CA PHE A 78 14.79 6.43 7.57
C PHE A 78 13.43 7.11 7.78
N GLY A 79 13.09 7.46 9.02
CA GLY A 79 11.79 8.02 9.38
C GLY A 79 10.64 7.00 9.38
N ILE A 80 10.96 5.71 9.49
CA ILE A 80 9.99 4.60 9.45
C ILE A 80 9.81 4.08 10.87
N ILE A 81 8.85 4.65 11.59
CA ILE A 81 8.61 4.39 13.01
C ILE A 81 7.34 3.54 13.16
N PRO A 82 7.42 2.35 13.81
CA PRO A 82 6.25 1.49 13.99
C PRO A 82 5.22 2.14 14.91
N ARG A 83 3.96 2.00 14.54
CA ARG A 83 2.82 2.47 15.33
C ARG A 83 1.85 1.33 15.60
N ALA A 84 1.36 1.27 16.83
CA ALA A 84 0.36 0.26 17.21
C ALA A 84 -1.07 0.66 16.83
N SER A 85 -1.33 1.97 16.64
CA SER A 85 -2.64 2.48 16.29
C SER A 85 -2.84 2.62 14.79
N PRO A 86 -3.89 2.04 14.20
CA PRO A 86 -4.17 2.20 12.77
C PRO A 86 -4.45 3.64 12.37
N ARG A 87 -5.02 4.45 13.27
CA ARG A 87 -5.33 5.86 13.00
C ARG A 87 -4.10 6.76 12.91
N GLN A 88 -2.94 6.28 13.37
CA GLN A 88 -1.67 6.98 13.35
C GLN A 88 -0.68 6.36 12.34
N SER A 89 -1.14 5.46 11.48
CA SER A 89 -0.29 4.69 10.57
C SER A 89 -0.67 4.94 9.12
N ASP A 90 0.33 5.02 8.27
CA ASP A 90 0.19 5.26 6.83
C ASP A 90 0.33 3.96 6.02
N VAL A 91 1.09 3.00 6.53
CA VAL A 91 1.37 1.72 5.89
C VAL A 91 0.96 0.58 6.80
N MET A 92 0.32 -0.46 6.27
CA MET A 92 0.06 -1.70 6.98
C MET A 92 1.04 -2.77 6.51
N ILE A 93 1.77 -3.40 7.43
CA ILE A 93 2.60 -4.57 7.14
C ILE A 93 1.89 -5.81 7.68
N VAL A 94 1.38 -6.63 6.78
CA VAL A 94 0.76 -7.92 7.13
C VAL A 94 1.85 -8.98 7.15
N ALA A 95 2.30 -9.36 8.35
CA ALA A 95 3.44 -10.24 8.56
C ALA A 95 3.01 -11.58 9.15
N GLY A 96 2.72 -12.54 8.31
CA GLY A 96 2.41 -13.91 8.72
C GLY A 96 1.13 -14.49 8.14
N THR A 97 0.69 -15.60 8.71
CA THR A 97 -0.45 -16.39 8.25
C THR A 97 -1.76 -15.70 8.63
N LEU A 98 -2.57 -15.35 7.65
CA LEU A 98 -3.90 -14.81 7.87
C LEU A 98 -4.92 -15.94 7.97
N THR A 99 -5.58 -16.06 9.12
CA THR A 99 -6.66 -17.03 9.32
C THR A 99 -8.03 -16.43 9.00
N ASN A 100 -9.00 -17.31 8.70
CA ASN A 100 -10.37 -16.88 8.42
C ASN A 100 -10.99 -16.10 9.60
N LYS A 101 -10.64 -16.47 10.85
CA LYS A 101 -11.09 -15.76 12.06
C LYS A 101 -10.46 -14.37 12.20
N MET A 102 -9.23 -14.20 11.70
CA MET A 102 -8.50 -12.92 11.79
C MET A 102 -8.80 -12.00 10.61
N ALA A 103 -9.27 -12.52 9.50
CA ALA A 103 -9.54 -11.73 8.29
C ALA A 103 -10.51 -10.54 8.53
N PRO A 104 -11.63 -10.68 9.28
CA PRO A 104 -12.48 -9.55 9.61
C PRO A 104 -11.78 -8.48 10.46
N ALA A 105 -10.89 -8.89 11.37
CA ALA A 105 -10.11 -7.97 12.20
C ALA A 105 -9.10 -7.19 11.34
N LEU A 106 -8.41 -7.87 10.41
CA LEU A 106 -7.51 -7.22 9.45
C LEU A 106 -8.25 -6.15 8.63
N ARG A 107 -9.42 -6.51 8.10
CA ARG A 107 -10.24 -5.57 7.32
C ARG A 107 -10.66 -4.36 8.15
N LYS A 108 -11.12 -4.60 9.37
CA LYS A 108 -11.54 -3.53 10.28
C LYS A 108 -10.40 -2.57 10.62
N VAL A 109 -9.20 -3.11 10.86
CA VAL A 109 -8.00 -2.30 11.13
C VAL A 109 -7.61 -1.49 9.90
N TYR A 110 -7.66 -2.10 8.70
CA TYR A 110 -7.39 -1.40 7.45
C TYR A 110 -8.36 -0.24 7.22
N ASP A 111 -9.65 -0.43 7.47
CA ASP A 111 -10.68 0.62 7.29
C ASP A 111 -10.51 1.78 8.30
N GLN A 112 -9.84 1.56 9.42
CA GLN A 112 -9.52 2.58 10.41
C GLN A 112 -8.28 3.42 10.07
N MET A 113 -7.50 3.01 9.08
CA MET A 113 -6.33 3.78 8.63
C MET A 113 -6.77 4.99 7.80
N PRO A 114 -6.17 6.16 8.05
CA PRO A 114 -6.43 7.35 7.23
C PRO A 114 -5.89 7.18 5.80
N GLU A 115 -6.48 7.87 4.85
CA GLU A 115 -5.94 7.96 3.49
C GLU A 115 -4.93 9.11 3.38
N PRO A 116 -3.89 8.96 2.57
CA PRO A 116 -3.51 7.80 1.76
C PRO A 116 -2.90 6.67 2.58
N ARG A 117 -3.25 5.43 2.26
CA ARG A 117 -2.80 4.22 2.96
C ARG A 117 -2.26 3.19 1.98
N TRP A 118 -1.25 2.45 2.42
CA TRP A 118 -0.58 1.42 1.63
C TRP A 118 -0.47 0.12 2.41
N VAL A 119 -0.39 -1.01 1.70
CA VAL A 119 -0.31 -2.33 2.31
C VAL A 119 0.90 -3.08 1.74
N ILE A 120 1.73 -3.60 2.64
CA ILE A 120 2.81 -4.53 2.33
C ILE A 120 2.41 -5.92 2.81
N SER A 121 2.37 -6.88 1.90
CA SER A 121 2.19 -8.30 2.23
C SER A 121 3.55 -8.95 2.42
N MET A 122 3.87 -9.37 3.64
CA MET A 122 5.16 -9.94 4.01
C MET A 122 5.08 -11.45 4.22
N GLY A 123 5.83 -12.16 3.40
CA GLY A 123 6.00 -13.60 3.48
C GLY A 123 4.98 -14.40 2.69
N SER A 124 5.32 -15.64 2.39
CA SER A 124 4.53 -16.54 1.54
C SER A 124 3.12 -16.78 2.08
N CYS A 125 2.95 -16.80 3.41
CA CYS A 125 1.65 -17.02 4.03
C CYS A 125 0.69 -15.84 3.77
N ALA A 126 1.16 -14.60 3.93
CA ALA A 126 0.36 -13.42 3.63
C ALA A 126 0.13 -13.27 2.12
N ASN A 127 1.11 -13.62 1.29
CA ASN A 127 1.03 -13.49 -0.17
C ASN A 127 0.03 -14.46 -0.81
N GLY A 128 -0.05 -15.71 -0.32
CA GLY A 128 -0.89 -16.71 -0.98
C GLY A 128 -1.24 -17.93 -0.11
N GLY A 129 -1.12 -17.83 1.20
CA GLY A 129 -1.32 -18.95 2.13
C GLY A 129 -0.07 -19.77 2.40
N GLY A 130 0.96 -19.68 1.55
CA GLY A 130 2.26 -20.31 1.72
C GLY A 130 2.20 -21.80 2.02
N TYR A 131 2.90 -22.23 3.06
CA TYR A 131 2.93 -23.63 3.51
C TYR A 131 1.54 -24.15 3.92
N TYR A 132 0.64 -23.25 4.37
CA TYR A 132 -0.71 -23.58 4.83
C TYR A 132 -1.79 -23.32 3.80
N HIS A 133 -1.44 -23.25 2.53
CA HIS A 133 -2.36 -22.90 1.43
C HIS A 133 -3.62 -23.77 1.38
N TYR A 134 -3.49 -25.06 1.66
CA TYR A 134 -4.60 -26.01 1.64
C TYR A 134 -5.32 -26.20 2.98
N SER A 135 -4.93 -25.43 4.01
CA SER A 135 -5.61 -25.48 5.30
C SER A 135 -7.01 -24.84 5.18
N TYR A 136 -7.98 -25.46 5.85
CA TYR A 136 -9.36 -24.95 5.91
C TYR A 136 -9.49 -23.64 6.69
N SER A 137 -8.54 -23.34 7.56
CA SER A 137 -8.58 -22.18 8.46
C SER A 137 -7.83 -20.96 7.93
N VAL A 138 -7.10 -21.08 6.83
CA VAL A 138 -6.19 -20.04 6.31
C VAL A 138 -6.76 -19.36 5.06
N VAL A 139 -6.68 -18.05 5.04
CA VAL A 139 -6.99 -17.24 3.85
C VAL A 139 -5.82 -17.32 2.86
N ARG A 140 -6.12 -17.66 1.63
CA ARG A 140 -5.14 -17.83 0.54
C ARG A 140 -4.73 -16.50 -0.06
N GLY A 141 -4.01 -15.70 0.73
CA GLY A 141 -3.57 -14.35 0.37
C GLY A 141 -4.37 -13.25 1.06
N CYS A 142 -3.67 -12.26 1.63
CA CYS A 142 -4.30 -11.11 2.27
C CYS A 142 -4.91 -10.13 1.25
N ASP A 143 -4.53 -10.23 -0.03
CA ASP A 143 -5.08 -9.48 -1.15
C ASP A 143 -6.58 -9.73 -1.40
N ARG A 144 -7.09 -10.85 -0.89
CA ARG A 144 -8.54 -11.15 -0.89
C ARG A 144 -9.33 -10.30 0.10
N VAL A 145 -8.67 -9.70 1.07
CA VAL A 145 -9.29 -8.94 2.15
C VAL A 145 -8.98 -7.44 2.03
N VAL A 146 -7.74 -7.10 1.71
CA VAL A 146 -7.25 -5.72 1.58
C VAL A 146 -6.41 -5.57 0.30
N PRO A 147 -6.45 -4.40 -0.36
CA PRO A 147 -5.59 -4.17 -1.53
C PRO A 147 -4.12 -4.15 -1.12
N VAL A 148 -3.27 -4.88 -1.84
CA VAL A 148 -1.84 -4.98 -1.57
C VAL A 148 -1.05 -4.17 -2.59
N ASP A 149 -0.12 -3.35 -2.10
CA ASP A 149 0.76 -2.52 -2.93
C ASP A 149 2.08 -3.20 -3.28
N ILE A 150 2.68 -3.87 -2.29
CA ILE A 150 3.98 -4.54 -2.42
C ILE A 150 3.91 -5.92 -1.79
N TYR A 151 4.46 -6.91 -2.49
CA TYR A 151 4.63 -8.27 -2.00
C TYR A 151 6.10 -8.53 -1.69
N VAL A 152 6.39 -9.04 -0.49
CA VAL A 152 7.72 -9.45 -0.07
C VAL A 152 7.74 -10.98 0.03
N PRO A 153 8.43 -11.69 -0.88
CA PRO A 153 8.49 -13.16 -0.85
C PRO A 153 9.48 -13.65 0.20
N GLY A 154 9.21 -14.85 0.72
CA GLY A 154 10.06 -15.57 1.68
C GLY A 154 9.25 -16.30 2.74
N CYS A 155 9.89 -17.20 3.48
CA CYS A 155 9.21 -17.97 4.53
C CYS A 155 10.17 -18.30 5.70
N PRO A 156 10.39 -17.33 6.60
CA PRO A 156 10.12 -15.89 6.51
C PRO A 156 11.08 -15.20 5.53
N PRO A 157 10.72 -14.03 4.97
CA PRO A 157 11.67 -13.19 4.28
C PRO A 157 12.66 -12.60 5.27
N THR A 158 13.89 -12.37 4.83
CA THR A 158 14.90 -11.69 5.66
C THR A 158 14.52 -10.24 5.94
N ALA A 159 15.09 -9.66 6.99
CA ALA A 159 14.87 -8.25 7.31
C ALA A 159 15.28 -7.32 6.15
N GLU A 160 16.37 -7.67 5.42
CA GLU A 160 16.81 -6.94 4.22
C GLU A 160 15.76 -6.97 3.10
N ALA A 161 15.08 -8.10 2.91
CA ALA A 161 14.02 -8.21 1.93
C ALA A 161 12.83 -7.30 2.26
N LEU A 162 12.48 -7.17 3.55
CA LEU A 162 11.46 -6.23 4.01
C LEU A 162 11.91 -4.78 3.79
N VAL A 163 13.14 -4.42 4.16
CA VAL A 163 13.71 -3.08 3.93
C VAL A 163 13.66 -2.74 2.43
N TYR A 164 14.05 -3.69 1.57
CA TYR A 164 13.95 -3.52 0.12
C TYR A 164 12.49 -3.31 -0.34
N GLY A 165 11.54 -4.07 0.21
CA GLY A 165 10.11 -3.91 -0.05
C GLY A 165 9.60 -2.50 0.30
N ILE A 166 10.02 -1.97 1.45
CA ILE A 166 9.70 -0.61 1.87
C ILE A 166 10.30 0.43 0.91
N MET A 167 11.55 0.24 0.49
CA MET A 167 12.17 1.12 -0.51
C MET A 167 11.44 1.10 -1.86
N GLN A 168 10.91 -0.06 -2.28
CA GLN A 168 10.06 -0.16 -3.47
C GLN A 168 8.74 0.58 -3.29
N LEU A 169 8.13 0.51 -2.10
CA LEU A 169 6.94 1.30 -1.77
C LEU A 169 7.23 2.80 -1.86
N GLN A 170 8.35 3.26 -1.31
CA GLN A 170 8.77 4.67 -1.41
C GLN A 170 8.91 5.11 -2.88
N LYS A 171 9.51 4.26 -3.74
CA LYS A 171 9.59 4.53 -5.18
C LYS A 171 8.21 4.59 -5.84
N LYS A 172 7.28 3.72 -5.44
CA LYS A 172 5.89 3.73 -5.91
C LYS A 172 5.20 5.05 -5.52
N ILE A 173 5.30 5.46 -4.27
CA ILE A 173 4.72 6.72 -3.76
C ILE A 173 5.24 7.94 -4.52
N ARG A 174 6.55 8.01 -4.76
CA ARG A 174 7.17 9.13 -5.51
C ARG A 174 6.69 9.23 -6.95
N ARG A 175 6.30 8.11 -7.58
CA ARG A 175 5.81 8.06 -8.97
C ARG A 175 4.30 8.30 -9.07
N THR A 176 3.57 8.15 -7.99
CA THR A 176 2.11 8.23 -7.98
C THR A 176 1.68 9.63 -7.56
N GLY A 177 0.95 10.35 -8.42
CA GLY A 177 0.27 11.59 -8.02
C GLY A 177 -0.82 11.24 -6.99
N THR A 178 -0.80 11.89 -5.84
CA THR A 178 -1.72 11.58 -4.72
C THR A 178 -2.72 12.67 -4.43
N ILE A 179 -2.48 13.91 -4.88
CA ILE A 179 -3.39 15.04 -4.63
C ILE A 179 -4.64 14.94 -5.52
N LEU A 180 -4.50 14.38 -6.74
CA LEU A 180 -5.61 14.24 -7.69
C LEU A 180 -6.37 12.91 -7.60
N ARG A 181 -6.07 12.08 -6.60
CA ARG A 181 -6.75 10.79 -6.35
C ARG A 181 -7.83 10.88 -5.27
N GLY A 182 -8.40 12.06 -5.08
CA GLY A 182 -9.59 12.21 -4.26
C GLY A 182 -10.84 11.67 -4.92
#